data_aad41cb675df0830e9942a7ca09f8980
#
_entry.id   aad41cb675df0830e9942a7ca09f8980
#
_cell.length_a   1.000
_cell.length_b   1.000
_cell.length_c   1.000
_cell.angle_alpha   90.00
_cell.angle_beta   90.00
_cell.angle_gamma   90.00
#
_symmetry.space_group_name_H-M   'P 1'
#
loop_
_entity.id
_entity.type
_entity.pdbx_description
1 polymer ?
#
loop_
_entity_poly.entity_id
_entity_poly.type
_entity_poly.pdbx_seq_one_letter_code
_entity_poly.pdbx_strand_id
1 'polypeptide(L)'
;MCTNATCFAVRQSVYLQYNMEMKSFADYKNDAPNQITMANGAFYPDILEQACELYKPVLVYFSQILKSSASSEMLLVEISKLTQTWMRIQLLRVFRKYVSPNTSVEMLKAKNKIQMVCDTFGKDFRPINVVQRKFNQRPLPDEALCAVLWEYKDRGQKGYSLTETFFDMFQSKFSEYSIEGPKRAGADVQLKDVFQDYPNPSRPVDFVIRNKNKEVLAIGLARYDSDRGGAQEDDRTGGYNNCAKEILSYVAKKNLKTKVIFLNDGPGLLLGSMWDDYSKLEKIDQTKVMVLTLRMFSERLTEKWLNS
;
A
#
# COMPACT_ATOMS: atom_id res chain seq x y z
N MET A 1 58.77 7.48 20.16
CA MET A 1 57.99 7.05 21.35
C MET A 1 56.61 7.68 21.20
N CYS A 2 55.64 6.96 20.66
CA CYS A 2 54.24 7.40 20.63
C CYS A 2 53.64 7.22 22.01
N THR A 3 53.15 8.28 22.60
CA THR A 3 52.62 8.31 23.97
C THR A 3 51.32 7.51 24.04
N ASN A 4 51.20 6.66 25.05
CA ASN A 4 50.06 5.75 25.36
C ASN A 4 48.69 6.46 25.44
N ALA A 5 48.62 7.77 25.55
CA ALA A 5 47.37 8.55 25.64
C ALA A 5 46.62 8.63 24.32
N THR A 6 47.30 8.74 23.16
CA THR A 6 46.66 8.81 21.85
C THR A 6 46.04 7.50 21.41
N CYS A 7 46.65 6.36 21.82
CA CYS A 7 46.13 5.05 21.49
C CYS A 7 44.88 4.68 22.32
N PHE A 8 44.75 5.23 23.53
CA PHE A 8 43.58 5.03 24.41
C PHE A 8 42.38 5.82 23.94
N ALA A 9 42.57 7.08 23.50
CA ALA A 9 41.48 7.93 22.97
C ALA A 9 40.92 7.38 21.67
N VAL A 10 41.77 6.84 20.76
CA VAL A 10 41.32 6.20 19.52
C VAL A 10 40.55 4.92 19.79
N ARG A 11 40.98 4.12 20.76
CA ARG A 11 40.26 2.92 21.17
C ARG A 11 38.92 3.25 21.84
N GLN A 12 38.85 4.26 22.68
CA GLN A 12 37.57 4.69 23.26
C GLN A 12 36.62 5.30 22.23
N SER A 13 37.09 6.05 21.24
CA SER A 13 36.22 6.57 20.17
C SER A 13 35.68 5.47 19.25
N VAL A 14 36.49 4.46 18.97
CA VAL A 14 36.08 3.26 18.21
C VAL A 14 35.12 2.39 19.05
N TYR A 15 35.33 2.26 20.36
CA TYR A 15 34.41 1.54 21.26
C TYR A 15 33.07 2.26 21.46
N LEU A 16 33.07 3.59 21.46
CA LEU A 16 31.84 4.40 21.50
C LEU A 16 31.06 4.36 20.19
N GLN A 17 31.72 4.22 19.04
CA GLN A 17 31.06 3.98 17.75
C GLN A 17 30.48 2.58 17.59
N TYR A 18 30.96 1.60 18.35
CA TYR A 18 30.51 0.18 18.26
C TYR A 18 29.27 -0.13 19.12
N ASN A 19 28.88 0.76 20.03
CA ASN A 19 27.74 0.58 20.93
C ASN A 19 26.67 1.67 20.82
N MET A 20 26.51 2.30 19.65
CA MET A 20 25.27 3.03 19.42
C MET A 20 24.14 2.00 19.27
N GLU A 21 23.39 1.85 20.32
CA GLU A 21 22.11 1.12 20.32
C GLU A 21 21.25 1.69 19.20
N MET A 22 20.75 0.86 18.30
CA MET A 22 19.94 1.32 17.16
C MET A 22 18.67 1.97 17.71
N LYS A 23 18.47 3.25 17.42
CA LYS A 23 17.25 3.96 17.81
C LYS A 23 16.01 3.21 17.36
N SER A 24 15.04 3.09 18.25
CA SER A 24 13.71 2.55 17.92
C SER A 24 12.87 3.58 17.15
N PHE A 25 11.78 3.15 16.52
CA PHE A 25 10.85 4.08 15.86
C PHE A 25 10.30 5.13 16.82
N ALA A 26 10.09 4.76 18.09
CA ALA A 26 9.61 5.67 19.12
C ALA A 26 10.58 6.84 19.39
N ASP A 27 11.89 6.63 19.27
CA ASP A 27 12.92 7.64 19.58
C ASP A 27 12.91 8.82 18.60
N TYR A 28 12.30 8.64 17.42
CA TYR A 28 12.15 9.69 16.41
C TYR A 28 10.87 10.53 16.59
N LYS A 29 10.01 10.22 17.56
CA LYS A 29 8.70 10.88 17.72
C LYS A 29 8.80 12.40 17.83
N ASN A 30 9.78 12.91 18.58
CA ASN A 30 9.97 14.35 18.76
C ASN A 30 10.45 15.06 17.47
N ASP A 31 10.98 14.32 16.51
CA ASP A 31 11.46 14.80 15.22
C ASP A 31 10.60 14.25 14.05
N ALA A 32 9.44 13.69 14.35
CA ALA A 32 8.59 13.02 13.39
C ALA A 32 8.31 13.81 12.09
N PRO A 33 8.06 15.14 12.12
CA PRO A 33 7.87 15.92 10.89
C PRO A 33 9.06 15.88 9.92
N ASN A 34 10.28 15.75 10.45
CA ASN A 34 11.50 15.63 9.65
C ASN A 34 11.78 14.19 9.19
N GLN A 35 11.08 13.22 9.76
CA GLN A 35 11.27 11.79 9.48
C GLN A 35 10.30 11.23 8.43
N ILE A 36 9.32 12.00 8.00
CA ILE A 36 8.35 11.59 6.97
C ILE A 36 8.69 12.20 5.62
N THR A 37 8.19 11.59 4.55
CA THR A 37 8.22 12.16 3.20
C THR A 37 6.82 12.59 2.75
N MET A 38 6.78 13.65 1.96
CA MET A 38 5.57 14.12 1.31
C MET A 38 5.58 13.62 -0.13
N ALA A 39 4.59 12.80 -0.50
CA ALA A 39 4.41 12.42 -1.89
C ALA A 39 3.98 13.63 -2.74
N ASN A 40 4.50 13.71 -3.95
CA ASN A 40 4.04 14.70 -4.90
C ASN A 40 2.56 14.47 -5.23
N GLY A 41 1.80 15.55 -5.26
CA GLY A 41 0.39 15.56 -5.66
C GLY A 41 0.17 16.54 -6.81
N ALA A 42 -0.86 16.31 -7.59
CA ALA A 42 -1.28 17.26 -8.61
C ALA A 42 -2.34 18.20 -8.02
N PHE A 43 -2.25 19.48 -8.36
CA PHE A 43 -3.12 20.51 -7.82
C PHE A 43 -4.42 20.65 -8.64
N TYR A 44 -5.50 20.99 -7.96
CA TYR A 44 -6.70 21.48 -8.62
C TYR A 44 -6.55 23.00 -8.87
N PRO A 45 -6.95 23.55 -10.03
CA PRO A 45 -7.63 22.88 -11.15
C PRO A 45 -6.70 22.23 -12.20
N ASP A 46 -5.40 22.25 -12.05
CA ASP A 46 -4.39 21.82 -13.05
C ASP A 46 -4.57 20.35 -13.48
N ILE A 47 -5.17 19.55 -12.60
CA ILE A 47 -5.47 18.13 -12.88
C ILE A 47 -6.60 17.92 -13.89
N LEU A 48 -7.48 18.92 -14.11
CA LEU A 48 -8.74 18.72 -14.83
C LEU A 48 -8.52 18.31 -16.28
N GLU A 49 -7.61 18.95 -16.99
CA GLU A 49 -7.30 18.61 -18.38
C GLU A 49 -6.84 17.14 -18.49
N GLN A 50 -5.83 16.76 -17.69
CA GLN A 50 -5.30 15.39 -17.68
C GLN A 50 -6.35 14.36 -17.23
N ALA A 51 -7.20 14.70 -16.26
CA ALA A 51 -8.26 13.83 -15.79
C ALA A 51 -9.32 13.63 -16.89
N CYS A 52 -9.71 14.69 -17.58
CA CYS A 52 -10.65 14.61 -18.69
C CYS A 52 -10.10 13.79 -19.84
N GLU A 53 -8.84 14.01 -20.22
CA GLU A 53 -8.17 13.23 -21.27
C GLU A 53 -8.15 11.74 -20.92
N LEU A 54 -7.71 11.41 -19.70
CA LEU A 54 -7.59 10.03 -19.23
C LEU A 54 -8.94 9.30 -19.18
N TYR A 55 -9.99 9.98 -18.69
CA TYR A 55 -11.29 9.33 -18.44
C TYR A 55 -12.32 9.51 -19.53
N LYS A 56 -12.11 10.39 -20.52
CA LYS A 56 -12.99 10.52 -21.69
C LYS A 56 -13.29 9.19 -22.38
N PRO A 57 -12.31 8.33 -22.69
CA PRO A 57 -12.58 7.02 -23.29
C PRO A 57 -13.48 6.13 -22.42
N VAL A 58 -13.28 6.17 -21.08
CA VAL A 58 -14.11 5.43 -20.12
C VAL A 58 -15.55 5.88 -20.16
N LEU A 59 -15.78 7.21 -20.13
CA LEU A 59 -17.13 7.78 -20.13
C LEU A 59 -17.83 7.58 -21.48
N VAL A 60 -17.09 7.66 -22.58
CA VAL A 60 -17.63 7.34 -23.92
C VAL A 60 -18.08 5.89 -23.98
N TYR A 61 -17.24 4.97 -23.54
CA TYR A 61 -17.58 3.54 -23.51
C TYR A 61 -18.75 3.24 -22.56
N PHE A 62 -18.77 3.88 -21.39
CA PHE A 62 -19.89 3.77 -20.46
C PHE A 62 -21.20 4.23 -21.11
N SER A 63 -21.18 5.35 -21.83
CA SER A 63 -22.35 5.86 -22.58
C SER A 63 -22.88 4.83 -23.60
N GLN A 64 -21.98 4.14 -24.31
CA GLN A 64 -22.36 3.14 -25.31
C GLN A 64 -23.07 1.94 -24.67
N ILE A 65 -22.48 1.33 -23.65
CA ILE A 65 -23.09 0.19 -22.96
C ILE A 65 -24.34 0.57 -22.20
N LEU A 66 -24.40 1.78 -21.64
CA LEU A 66 -25.59 2.31 -20.95
C LEU A 66 -26.77 2.41 -21.87
N LYS A 67 -26.60 2.88 -23.13
CA LYS A 67 -27.65 2.99 -24.13
C LYS A 67 -28.23 1.64 -24.55
N SER A 68 -27.39 0.59 -24.60
CA SER A 68 -27.81 -0.76 -25.01
C SER A 68 -28.32 -1.64 -23.87
N SER A 69 -28.17 -1.20 -22.60
CA SER A 69 -28.60 -1.98 -21.46
C SER A 69 -30.09 -1.78 -21.14
N ALA A 70 -30.81 -2.88 -21.02
CA ALA A 70 -32.27 -2.84 -20.70
C ALA A 70 -32.51 -2.66 -19.19
N SER A 71 -31.53 -3.02 -18.33
CA SER A 71 -31.61 -2.84 -16.87
C SER A 71 -30.26 -2.47 -16.29
N SER A 72 -30.24 -2.03 -15.03
CA SER A 72 -29.01 -1.69 -14.32
C SER A 72 -28.18 -2.93 -13.97
N GLU A 73 -28.81 -4.06 -13.75
CA GLU A 73 -28.17 -5.37 -13.58
C GLU A 73 -27.48 -5.81 -14.89
N MET A 74 -28.16 -5.67 -16.02
CA MET A 74 -27.56 -5.96 -17.33
C MET A 74 -26.38 -5.07 -17.62
N LEU A 75 -26.43 -3.79 -17.27
CA LEU A 75 -25.28 -2.88 -17.37
C LEU A 75 -24.09 -3.40 -16.58
N LEU A 76 -24.30 -3.87 -15.35
CA LEU A 76 -23.23 -4.44 -14.52
C LEU A 76 -22.66 -5.71 -15.14
N VAL A 77 -23.50 -6.59 -15.65
CA VAL A 77 -23.10 -7.82 -16.34
C VAL A 77 -22.23 -7.50 -17.57
N GLU A 78 -22.65 -6.54 -18.40
CA GLU A 78 -21.87 -6.11 -19.59
C GLU A 78 -20.50 -5.54 -19.19
N ILE A 79 -20.42 -4.69 -18.16
CA ILE A 79 -19.14 -4.20 -17.63
C ILE A 79 -18.24 -5.37 -17.20
N SER A 80 -18.80 -6.39 -16.54
CA SER A 80 -18.05 -7.51 -16.01
C SER A 80 -17.40 -8.40 -17.09
N LYS A 81 -17.95 -8.44 -18.30
CA LYS A 81 -17.42 -9.23 -19.43
C LYS A 81 -16.11 -8.69 -19.98
N LEU A 82 -15.81 -7.42 -19.74
CA LEU A 82 -14.58 -6.80 -20.25
C LEU A 82 -13.33 -7.49 -19.75
N THR A 83 -12.44 -7.79 -20.67
CA THR A 83 -11.13 -8.42 -20.39
C THR A 83 -10.09 -7.40 -19.94
N GLN A 84 -10.12 -6.19 -20.51
CA GLN A 84 -9.20 -5.10 -20.14
C GLN A 84 -9.47 -4.62 -18.71
N THR A 85 -8.63 -5.05 -17.79
CA THR A 85 -8.84 -4.87 -16.35
C THR A 85 -8.95 -3.41 -15.95
N TRP A 86 -8.07 -2.53 -16.45
CA TRP A 86 -8.13 -1.11 -16.11
C TRP A 86 -9.46 -0.48 -16.50
N MET A 87 -9.88 -0.62 -17.76
CA MET A 87 -11.15 -0.08 -18.27
C MET A 87 -12.32 -0.60 -17.44
N ARG A 88 -12.37 -1.91 -17.19
CA ARG A 88 -13.41 -2.53 -16.38
C ARG A 88 -13.52 -1.93 -14.99
N ILE A 89 -12.38 -1.73 -14.31
CA ILE A 89 -12.37 -1.12 -12.96
C ILE A 89 -12.88 0.33 -13.02
N GLN A 90 -12.48 1.11 -14.01
CA GLN A 90 -12.97 2.48 -14.13
C GLN A 90 -14.47 2.52 -14.39
N LEU A 91 -14.98 1.67 -15.27
CA LEU A 91 -16.43 1.55 -15.52
C LEU A 91 -17.21 1.13 -14.26
N LEU A 92 -16.67 0.23 -13.43
CA LEU A 92 -17.26 -0.11 -12.14
C LEU A 92 -17.26 1.07 -11.16
N ARG A 93 -16.27 1.94 -11.21
CA ARG A 93 -16.27 3.20 -10.44
C ARG A 93 -17.37 4.16 -10.92
N VAL A 94 -17.55 4.29 -12.23
CA VAL A 94 -18.65 5.08 -12.82
C VAL A 94 -20.00 4.45 -12.46
N PHE A 95 -20.14 3.12 -12.58
CA PHE A 95 -21.34 2.38 -12.17
C PHE A 95 -21.72 2.71 -10.71
N ARG A 96 -20.77 2.65 -9.80
CA ARG A 96 -21.01 3.05 -8.40
C ARG A 96 -21.59 4.46 -8.26
N LYS A 97 -21.06 5.41 -9.02
CA LYS A 97 -21.52 6.81 -8.91
C LYS A 97 -22.95 7.01 -9.43
N TYR A 98 -23.31 6.31 -10.48
CA TYR A 98 -24.61 6.50 -11.12
C TYR A 98 -25.69 5.52 -10.67
N VAL A 99 -25.31 4.27 -10.34
CA VAL A 99 -26.25 3.16 -10.13
C VAL A 99 -26.30 2.70 -8.69
N SER A 100 -25.16 2.46 -8.06
CA SER A 100 -25.13 1.85 -6.71
C SER A 100 -23.97 2.38 -5.86
N PRO A 101 -24.11 3.55 -5.23
CA PRO A 101 -23.03 4.16 -4.45
C PRO A 101 -22.59 3.31 -3.24
N ASN A 102 -23.46 2.48 -2.72
CA ASN A 102 -23.22 1.65 -1.55
C ASN A 102 -22.51 0.33 -1.86
N THR A 103 -22.44 -0.10 -3.13
CA THR A 103 -21.73 -1.33 -3.53
C THR A 103 -20.26 -1.03 -3.73
N SER A 104 -19.37 -1.76 -3.04
CA SER A 104 -17.92 -1.51 -3.16
C SER A 104 -17.37 -1.98 -4.52
N VAL A 105 -16.34 -1.27 -5.04
CA VAL A 105 -15.64 -1.72 -6.26
C VAL A 105 -14.98 -3.06 -6.04
N GLU A 106 -14.49 -3.35 -4.84
CA GLU A 106 -13.88 -4.63 -4.49
C GLU A 106 -14.85 -5.80 -4.66
N MET A 107 -16.12 -5.59 -4.30
CA MET A 107 -17.18 -6.59 -4.55
C MET A 107 -17.49 -6.72 -6.04
N LEU A 108 -17.60 -5.60 -6.75
CA LEU A 108 -17.96 -5.56 -8.17
C LEU A 108 -16.86 -6.10 -9.09
N LYS A 109 -15.58 -6.01 -8.72
CA LYS A 109 -14.48 -6.51 -9.56
C LYS A 109 -14.37 -8.04 -9.60
N ALA A 110 -14.94 -8.75 -8.63
CA ALA A 110 -14.97 -10.20 -8.56
C ALA A 110 -16.00 -10.75 -9.54
N LYS A 111 -15.57 -11.10 -10.78
CA LYS A 111 -16.46 -11.54 -11.89
C LYS A 111 -17.41 -12.67 -11.48
N ASN A 112 -16.94 -13.62 -10.70
CA ASN A 112 -17.71 -14.75 -10.21
C ASN A 112 -18.80 -14.40 -9.18
N LYS A 113 -18.78 -13.17 -8.66
CA LYS A 113 -19.76 -12.69 -7.68
C LYS A 113 -20.82 -11.76 -8.28
N ILE A 114 -20.71 -11.40 -9.55
CA ILE A 114 -21.62 -10.42 -10.20
C ILE A 114 -23.06 -10.88 -10.15
N GLN A 115 -23.35 -12.14 -10.44
CA GLN A 115 -24.70 -12.66 -10.37
C GLN A 115 -25.28 -12.54 -8.96
N MET A 116 -24.53 -12.98 -7.95
CA MET A 116 -24.92 -12.86 -6.54
C MET A 116 -25.16 -11.38 -6.15
N VAL A 117 -24.34 -10.44 -6.65
CA VAL A 117 -24.53 -9.01 -6.40
C VAL A 117 -25.83 -8.50 -7.04
N CYS A 118 -26.15 -8.92 -8.27
CA CYS A 118 -27.41 -8.58 -8.93
C CYS A 118 -28.62 -9.16 -8.18
N ASP A 119 -28.56 -10.43 -7.78
CA ASP A 119 -29.66 -11.11 -7.09
C ASP A 119 -29.92 -10.50 -5.70
N THR A 120 -28.86 -10.06 -5.01
CA THR A 120 -28.96 -9.54 -3.64
C THR A 120 -29.32 -8.06 -3.61
N PHE A 121 -28.65 -7.25 -4.45
CA PHE A 121 -28.70 -5.78 -4.39
C PHE A 121 -29.33 -5.13 -5.61
N GLY A 122 -29.66 -5.88 -6.67
CA GLY A 122 -30.22 -5.31 -7.92
C GLY A 122 -31.48 -4.51 -7.70
N LYS A 123 -32.35 -4.92 -6.78
CA LYS A 123 -33.57 -4.19 -6.41
C LYS A 123 -33.29 -2.76 -5.88
N ASP A 124 -32.10 -2.54 -5.31
CA ASP A 124 -31.67 -1.25 -4.76
C ASP A 124 -30.88 -0.43 -5.77
N PHE A 125 -30.64 -0.97 -6.97
CA PHE A 125 -29.99 -0.23 -8.05
C PHE A 125 -30.91 0.86 -8.60
N ARG A 126 -30.32 2.01 -8.92
CA ARG A 126 -31.08 3.06 -9.59
C ARG A 126 -31.61 2.54 -10.92
N PRO A 127 -32.91 2.75 -11.24
CA PRO A 127 -33.52 2.30 -12.51
C PRO A 127 -32.77 2.83 -13.73
N ILE A 128 -32.57 1.99 -14.72
CA ILE A 128 -31.73 2.26 -15.90
C ILE A 128 -32.14 3.53 -16.65
N ASN A 129 -33.45 3.76 -16.82
CA ASN A 129 -33.98 4.95 -17.48
C ASN A 129 -33.60 6.23 -16.72
N VAL A 130 -33.55 6.18 -15.40
CA VAL A 130 -33.10 7.31 -14.57
C VAL A 130 -31.60 7.52 -14.73
N VAL A 131 -30.81 6.44 -14.76
CA VAL A 131 -29.36 6.50 -15.00
C VAL A 131 -29.06 7.12 -16.36
N GLN A 132 -29.73 6.63 -17.43
CA GLN A 132 -29.58 7.14 -18.79
C GLN A 132 -29.91 8.65 -18.86
N ARG A 133 -31.02 9.06 -18.28
CA ARG A 133 -31.40 10.48 -18.22
C ARG A 133 -30.38 11.33 -17.49
N LYS A 134 -29.92 10.89 -16.30
CA LYS A 134 -28.97 11.63 -15.49
C LYS A 134 -27.58 11.70 -16.12
N PHE A 135 -27.13 10.63 -16.77
CA PHE A 135 -25.87 10.61 -17.49
C PHE A 135 -25.93 11.58 -18.71
N ASN A 136 -26.99 11.54 -19.50
CA ASN A 136 -27.15 12.38 -20.67
C ASN A 136 -27.33 13.89 -20.36
N GLN A 137 -27.64 14.23 -19.10
CA GLN A 137 -27.72 15.63 -18.65
C GLN A 137 -26.35 16.24 -18.36
N ARG A 138 -25.28 15.43 -18.38
CA ARG A 138 -23.90 15.86 -18.09
C ARG A 138 -23.11 16.02 -19.39
N PRO A 139 -22.13 16.93 -19.42
CA PRO A 139 -21.21 17.02 -20.54
C PRO A 139 -20.36 15.75 -20.65
N LEU A 140 -19.79 15.50 -21.82
CA LEU A 140 -18.93 14.36 -22.07
C LEU A 140 -17.57 14.81 -22.66
N PRO A 141 -16.48 14.80 -21.89
CA PRO A 141 -16.36 14.29 -20.51
C PRO A 141 -17.02 15.21 -19.45
N ASP A 142 -17.46 14.61 -18.35
CA ASP A 142 -17.93 15.33 -17.16
C ASP A 142 -16.71 15.62 -16.25
N GLU A 143 -16.27 16.88 -16.19
CA GLU A 143 -15.11 17.30 -15.42
C GLU A 143 -15.20 16.91 -13.94
N ALA A 144 -16.36 17.11 -13.32
CA ALA A 144 -16.56 16.77 -11.91
C ALA A 144 -16.36 15.25 -11.66
N LEU A 145 -16.90 14.42 -12.57
CA LEU A 145 -16.70 12.98 -12.48
C LEU A 145 -15.25 12.57 -12.76
N CYS A 146 -14.60 13.21 -13.74
CA CYS A 146 -13.19 12.98 -14.04
C CYS A 146 -12.29 13.31 -12.84
N ALA A 147 -12.53 14.43 -12.15
CA ALA A 147 -11.82 14.81 -10.94
C ALA A 147 -11.99 13.77 -9.82
N VAL A 148 -13.23 13.28 -9.59
CA VAL A 148 -13.50 12.22 -8.61
C VAL A 148 -12.82 10.90 -8.97
N LEU A 149 -12.75 10.54 -10.25
CA LEU A 149 -12.05 9.35 -10.71
C LEU A 149 -10.52 9.49 -10.58
N TRP A 150 -10.01 10.70 -10.81
CA TRP A 150 -8.59 11.02 -10.64
C TRP A 150 -8.12 10.83 -9.21
N GLU A 151 -8.91 11.20 -8.23
CA GLU A 151 -8.58 11.02 -6.82
C GLU A 151 -8.29 9.55 -6.47
N TYR A 152 -9.03 8.59 -7.07
CA TYR A 152 -8.73 7.17 -6.88
C TYR A 152 -7.39 6.74 -7.49
N LYS A 153 -7.00 7.35 -8.61
CA LYS A 153 -5.68 7.12 -9.24
C LYS A 153 -4.57 7.68 -8.36
N ASP A 154 -4.71 8.91 -7.92
CA ASP A 154 -3.70 9.61 -7.12
C ASP A 154 -3.37 8.87 -5.81
N ARG A 155 -4.40 8.41 -5.11
CA ARG A 155 -4.21 7.61 -3.89
C ARG A 155 -3.38 6.34 -4.12
N GLY A 156 -3.64 5.62 -5.21
CA GLY A 156 -2.86 4.43 -5.56
C GLY A 156 -1.41 4.77 -5.91
N GLN A 157 -1.21 5.87 -6.63
CA GLN A 157 0.10 6.29 -7.09
C GLN A 157 1.05 6.66 -5.94
N LYS A 158 0.54 7.27 -4.86
CA LYS A 158 1.35 7.59 -3.67
C LYS A 158 1.93 6.34 -3.01
N GLY A 159 1.13 5.28 -2.89
CA GLY A 159 1.61 3.99 -2.36
C GLY A 159 2.67 3.36 -3.26
N TYR A 160 2.47 3.36 -4.56
CA TYR A 160 3.45 2.83 -5.51
C TYR A 160 4.76 3.62 -5.51
N SER A 161 4.70 4.95 -5.40
CA SER A 161 5.87 5.80 -5.30
C SER A 161 6.71 5.47 -4.06
N LEU A 162 6.08 5.21 -2.92
CA LEU A 162 6.75 4.77 -1.70
C LEU A 162 7.55 3.49 -1.93
N THR A 163 6.87 2.45 -2.46
CA THR A 163 7.48 1.13 -2.66
C THR A 163 8.60 1.19 -3.71
N GLU A 164 8.38 1.90 -4.82
CA GLU A 164 9.38 2.06 -5.88
C GLU A 164 10.64 2.76 -5.33
N THR A 165 10.47 3.89 -4.62
CA THR A 165 11.59 4.63 -4.02
C THR A 165 12.34 3.75 -3.02
N PHE A 166 11.62 3.01 -2.17
CA PHE A 166 12.25 2.10 -1.20
C PHE A 166 13.07 1.01 -1.90
N PHE A 167 12.54 0.41 -2.96
CA PHE A 167 13.25 -0.64 -3.71
C PHE A 167 14.53 -0.12 -4.35
N ASP A 168 14.49 1.08 -4.93
CA ASP A 168 15.66 1.70 -5.55
C ASP A 168 16.72 2.07 -4.51
N MET A 169 16.32 2.61 -3.36
CA MET A 169 17.20 2.88 -2.22
C MET A 169 17.81 1.57 -1.67
N PHE A 170 16.99 0.53 -1.53
CA PHE A 170 17.44 -0.78 -1.05
C PHE A 170 18.47 -1.39 -2.00
N GLN A 171 18.18 -1.45 -3.28
CA GLN A 171 19.08 -2.04 -4.27
C GLN A 171 20.39 -1.26 -4.40
N SER A 172 20.34 0.06 -4.25
CA SER A 172 21.53 0.92 -4.24
C SER A 172 22.42 0.67 -3.02
N LYS A 173 21.82 0.44 -1.84
CA LYS A 173 22.58 0.22 -0.60
C LYS A 173 23.04 -1.24 -0.41
N PHE A 174 22.24 -2.18 -0.87
CA PHE A 174 22.42 -3.63 -0.63
C PHE A 174 22.47 -4.40 -1.95
N SER A 175 23.53 -4.17 -2.74
CA SER A 175 23.70 -4.81 -4.06
C SER A 175 23.76 -6.34 -4.03
N GLU A 176 24.12 -6.91 -2.87
CA GLU A 176 24.29 -8.34 -2.65
C GLU A 176 22.97 -9.06 -2.26
N TYR A 177 21.92 -8.31 -2.02
CA TYR A 177 20.59 -8.81 -1.64
C TYR A 177 19.58 -8.55 -2.74
N SER A 178 18.51 -9.34 -2.79
CA SER A 178 17.37 -9.08 -3.66
C SER A 178 16.16 -8.60 -2.85
N ILE A 179 15.38 -7.73 -3.46
CA ILE A 179 14.06 -7.32 -2.98
C ILE A 179 13.03 -7.66 -4.05
N GLU A 180 12.01 -8.42 -3.68
CA GLU A 180 10.97 -8.94 -4.57
C GLU A 180 9.62 -8.39 -4.13
N GLY A 181 8.79 -7.97 -5.07
CA GLY A 181 7.44 -7.44 -4.85
C GLY A 181 7.00 -6.51 -5.97
N PRO A 182 5.74 -6.08 -5.97
CA PRO A 182 5.24 -5.14 -6.96
C PRO A 182 5.84 -3.74 -6.73
N LYS A 183 6.69 -3.28 -7.65
CA LYS A 183 7.19 -1.88 -7.64
C LYS A 183 6.07 -0.88 -7.92
N ARG A 184 5.08 -1.30 -8.72
CA ARG A 184 3.88 -0.53 -9.11
C ARG A 184 2.65 -1.42 -9.02
N ALA A 185 1.57 -1.10 -9.74
CA ALA A 185 0.38 -1.94 -9.78
C ALA A 185 0.73 -3.38 -10.19
N GLY A 186 0.46 -4.32 -9.31
CA GLY A 186 0.74 -5.74 -9.49
C GLY A 186 0.04 -6.57 -8.41
N ALA A 187 0.23 -7.87 -8.47
CA ALA A 187 -0.24 -8.76 -7.41
C ALA A 187 0.78 -8.76 -6.27
N ASP A 188 0.28 -8.66 -5.04
CA ASP A 188 1.10 -8.81 -3.85
C ASP A 188 1.74 -10.20 -3.79
N VAL A 189 2.89 -10.30 -3.14
CA VAL A 189 3.55 -11.58 -2.89
C VAL A 189 2.70 -12.37 -1.90
N GLN A 190 2.37 -13.62 -2.23
CA GLN A 190 1.63 -14.49 -1.33
C GLN A 190 2.62 -15.28 -0.45
N LEU A 191 2.35 -15.41 0.86
CA LEU A 191 3.28 -16.11 1.75
C LEU A 191 3.46 -17.60 1.42
N LYS A 192 2.51 -18.24 0.72
CA LYS A 192 2.71 -19.60 0.16
C LYS A 192 3.85 -19.68 -0.87
N ASP A 193 4.12 -18.58 -1.59
CA ASP A 193 5.18 -18.52 -2.60
C ASP A 193 6.55 -18.24 -1.95
N VAL A 194 6.54 -17.81 -0.69
CA VAL A 194 7.72 -17.54 0.13
C VAL A 194 8.07 -18.75 1.02
N PHE A 195 7.05 -19.32 1.65
CA PHE A 195 7.14 -20.48 2.56
C PHE A 195 6.08 -21.52 2.18
N GLN A 196 6.53 -22.66 1.69
CA GLN A 196 5.67 -23.70 1.12
C GLN A 196 4.56 -24.19 2.06
N ASP A 197 4.81 -24.22 3.36
CA ASP A 197 3.89 -24.72 4.40
C ASP A 197 3.36 -23.60 5.33
N TYR A 198 3.30 -22.36 4.84
CA TYR A 198 2.76 -21.27 5.64
C TYR A 198 1.28 -21.48 5.97
N PRO A 199 0.87 -21.34 7.25
CA PRO A 199 -0.50 -21.68 7.70
C PRO A 199 -1.61 -20.90 7.01
N ASN A 200 -1.32 -19.64 6.61
CA ASN A 200 -2.23 -18.78 5.88
C ASN A 200 -1.68 -18.51 4.47
N PRO A 201 -1.85 -19.47 3.53
CA PRO A 201 -1.15 -19.44 2.24
C PRO A 201 -1.50 -18.23 1.38
N SER A 202 -2.68 -17.64 1.56
CA SER A 202 -3.14 -16.46 0.82
C SER A 202 -2.82 -15.12 1.50
N ARG A 203 -2.00 -15.13 2.58
CA ARG A 203 -1.57 -13.89 3.24
C ARG A 203 -0.73 -13.06 2.27
N PRO A 204 -1.19 -11.86 1.86
CA PRO A 204 -0.40 -10.98 1.01
C PRO A 204 0.64 -10.23 1.84
N VAL A 205 1.78 -9.96 1.21
CA VAL A 205 2.82 -9.06 1.71
C VAL A 205 3.33 -8.20 0.54
N ASP A 206 3.84 -7.01 0.84
CA ASP A 206 4.22 -6.05 -0.20
C ASP A 206 5.61 -6.34 -0.77
N PHE A 207 6.52 -6.89 0.04
CA PHE A 207 7.85 -7.28 -0.44
C PHE A 207 8.52 -8.35 0.42
N VAL A 208 9.52 -8.98 -0.18
CA VAL A 208 10.39 -9.98 0.45
C VAL A 208 11.85 -9.65 0.15
N ILE A 209 12.71 -9.67 1.18
CA ILE A 209 14.16 -9.48 1.04
C ILE A 209 14.85 -10.83 1.19
N ARG A 210 15.75 -11.14 0.25
CA ARG A 210 16.53 -12.38 0.25
C ARG A 210 18.02 -12.09 0.15
N ASN A 211 18.83 -12.98 0.73
CA ASN A 211 20.28 -12.97 0.54
C ASN A 211 20.67 -13.69 -0.78
N LYS A 212 21.98 -13.76 -1.07
CA LYS A 212 22.53 -14.46 -2.23
C LYS A 212 22.14 -15.94 -2.30
N ASN A 213 21.95 -16.57 -1.15
CA ASN A 213 21.54 -17.97 -1.05
C ASN A 213 20.02 -18.15 -1.19
N LYS A 214 19.29 -17.09 -1.53
CA LYS A 214 17.82 -17.04 -1.61
C LYS A 214 17.10 -17.26 -0.27
N GLU A 215 17.80 -17.21 0.85
CA GLU A 215 17.17 -17.27 2.17
C GLU A 215 16.39 -15.98 2.42
N VAL A 216 15.22 -16.13 3.02
CA VAL A 216 14.32 -15.00 3.33
C VAL A 216 14.83 -14.29 4.58
N LEU A 217 15.38 -13.09 4.40
CA LEU A 217 15.88 -12.26 5.50
C LEU A 217 14.77 -11.41 6.13
N ALA A 218 13.89 -10.87 5.32
CA ALA A 218 12.77 -10.08 5.82
C ALA A 218 11.53 -10.17 4.92
N ILE A 219 10.37 -9.99 5.54
CA ILE A 219 9.08 -9.82 4.91
C ILE A 219 8.62 -8.41 5.22
N GLY A 220 8.12 -7.69 4.22
CA GLY A 220 7.73 -6.29 4.36
C GLY A 220 6.29 -6.00 4.01
N LEU A 221 5.71 -5.09 4.78
CA LEU A 221 4.45 -4.43 4.50
C LEU A 221 4.71 -2.94 4.30
N ALA A 222 4.14 -2.36 3.24
CA ALA A 222 4.39 -0.98 2.84
C ALA A 222 3.08 -0.18 2.79
N ARG A 223 3.13 1.05 3.29
CA ARG A 223 1.98 1.92 3.26
C ARG A 223 2.37 3.39 3.27
N TYR A 224 1.72 4.15 2.40
CA TYR A 224 1.74 5.60 2.45
C TYR A 224 0.44 6.11 3.11
N ASP A 225 0.57 6.76 4.26
CA ASP A 225 -0.55 7.35 4.99
C ASP A 225 -0.63 8.85 4.67
N SER A 226 -1.59 9.24 3.81
CA SER A 226 -1.69 10.62 3.31
C SER A 226 -2.58 11.52 4.15
N ASP A 227 -3.75 11.03 4.57
CA ASP A 227 -4.83 11.92 5.02
C ASP A 227 -5.89 11.28 5.93
N ARG A 228 -5.65 10.08 6.46
CA ARG A 228 -6.68 9.38 7.24
C ARG A 228 -6.26 9.13 8.67
N GLY A 229 -7.00 9.77 9.58
CA GLY A 229 -7.05 9.48 11.01
C GLY A 229 -8.38 8.83 11.42
N GLY A 230 -8.49 8.43 12.69
CA GLY A 230 -9.71 7.94 13.33
C GLY A 230 -9.86 6.42 13.36
N ALA A 231 -11.06 5.90 13.63
CA ALA A 231 -11.36 4.48 13.90
C ALA A 231 -10.80 3.48 12.85
N GLN A 232 -10.51 3.92 11.64
CA GLN A 232 -9.84 3.08 10.62
C GLN A 232 -8.34 2.88 10.88
N GLU A 233 -7.74 3.65 11.78
CA GLU A 233 -6.34 3.51 12.20
C GLU A 233 -6.17 2.35 13.16
N ASP A 234 -7.06 2.24 14.14
CA ASP A 234 -7.04 1.16 15.12
C ASP A 234 -7.19 -0.21 14.46
N ASP A 235 -8.09 -0.32 13.48
CA ASP A 235 -8.29 -1.54 12.70
C ASP A 235 -7.04 -1.97 11.91
N ARG A 236 -6.22 -1.01 11.49
CA ARG A 236 -5.04 -1.25 10.64
C ARG A 236 -3.83 -1.66 11.44
N THR A 237 -3.53 -0.90 12.49
CA THR A 237 -2.43 -1.26 13.40
C THR A 237 -2.73 -2.56 14.13
N GLY A 238 -4.00 -2.84 14.43
CA GLY A 238 -4.48 -4.14 14.89
C GLY A 238 -4.21 -5.25 13.86
N GLY A 239 -4.51 -5.00 12.59
CA GLY A 239 -4.21 -5.91 11.48
C GLY A 239 -2.72 -6.19 11.31
N TYR A 240 -1.88 -5.16 11.40
CA TYR A 240 -0.42 -5.29 11.35
C TYR A 240 0.14 -6.02 12.56
N ASN A 241 -0.38 -5.76 13.75
CA ASN A 241 0.01 -6.47 14.97
C ASN A 241 -0.25 -7.97 14.83
N ASN A 242 -1.43 -8.35 14.35
CA ASN A 242 -1.79 -9.74 14.12
C ASN A 242 -0.91 -10.38 13.04
N CYS A 243 -0.63 -9.67 11.96
CA CYS A 243 0.24 -10.13 10.89
C CYS A 243 1.68 -10.36 11.38
N ALA A 244 2.26 -9.41 12.14
CA ALA A 244 3.57 -9.56 12.72
C ALA A 244 3.66 -10.79 13.65
N LYS A 245 2.70 -10.95 14.57
CA LYS A 245 2.65 -12.08 15.49
C LYS A 245 2.51 -13.43 14.76
N GLU A 246 1.68 -13.48 13.71
CA GLU A 246 1.50 -14.67 12.88
C GLU A 246 2.82 -15.07 12.20
N ILE A 247 3.50 -14.10 11.55
CA ILE A 247 4.78 -14.33 10.88
C ILE A 247 5.86 -14.75 11.88
N LEU A 248 6.02 -14.04 12.99
CA LEU A 248 7.03 -14.33 14.01
C LEU A 248 6.81 -15.69 14.67
N SER A 249 5.55 -16.08 14.91
CA SER A 249 5.22 -17.42 15.43
C SER A 249 5.65 -18.53 14.46
N TYR A 250 5.39 -18.34 13.17
CA TYR A 250 5.83 -19.27 12.14
C TYR A 250 7.36 -19.34 12.06
N VAL A 251 8.02 -18.19 12.01
CA VAL A 251 9.48 -18.05 11.97
C VAL A 251 10.14 -18.77 13.17
N ALA A 252 9.61 -18.56 14.37
CA ALA A 252 10.09 -19.23 15.58
C ALA A 252 9.89 -20.75 15.51
N LYS A 253 8.72 -21.22 15.11
CA LYS A 253 8.40 -22.65 14.96
C LYS A 253 9.33 -23.36 13.97
N LYS A 254 9.74 -22.65 12.90
CA LYS A 254 10.62 -23.16 11.85
C LYS A 254 12.11 -22.89 12.11
N ASN A 255 12.43 -22.26 13.22
CA ASN A 255 13.79 -21.83 13.54
C ASN A 255 14.44 -20.96 12.44
N LEU A 256 13.64 -20.07 11.84
CA LEU A 256 14.09 -19.15 10.81
C LEU A 256 14.57 -17.83 11.44
N LYS A 257 15.44 -17.13 10.71
CA LYS A 257 15.93 -15.79 11.11
C LYS A 257 15.15 -14.65 10.47
N THR A 258 14.12 -14.95 9.70
CA THR A 258 13.31 -13.98 8.95
C THR A 258 12.72 -12.91 9.88
N LYS A 259 12.79 -11.67 9.44
CA LYS A 259 12.33 -10.46 10.13
C LYS A 259 11.10 -9.87 9.48
N VAL A 260 10.48 -8.89 10.14
CA VAL A 260 9.32 -8.16 9.62
C VAL A 260 9.65 -6.68 9.54
N ILE A 261 9.40 -6.07 8.39
CA ILE A 261 9.59 -4.64 8.15
C ILE A 261 8.23 -4.01 7.86
N PHE A 262 7.90 -2.94 8.58
CA PHE A 262 6.80 -2.06 8.27
C PHE A 262 7.36 -0.78 7.67
N LEU A 263 7.23 -0.62 6.36
CA LEU A 263 7.57 0.60 5.64
C LEU A 263 6.35 1.52 5.64
N ASN A 264 6.31 2.46 6.55
CA ASN A 264 5.20 3.40 6.68
C ASN A 264 5.70 4.82 6.55
N ASP A 265 5.07 5.61 5.70
CA ASP A 265 5.50 6.99 5.45
C ASP A 265 4.28 7.89 5.16
N GLY A 266 4.51 9.19 5.18
CA GLY A 266 3.51 10.19 4.86
C GLY A 266 2.98 10.96 6.07
N PRO A 267 2.29 12.10 5.80
CA PRO A 267 1.83 13.03 6.85
C PRO A 267 0.78 12.42 7.79
N GLY A 268 0.10 11.35 7.38
CA GLY A 268 -0.84 10.64 8.23
C GLY A 268 -0.20 10.06 9.50
N LEU A 269 1.10 9.78 9.48
CA LEU A 269 1.84 9.32 10.67
C LEU A 269 1.89 10.36 11.80
N LEU A 270 1.64 11.62 11.49
CA LEU A 270 1.61 12.72 12.47
C LEU A 270 0.22 12.90 13.10
N LEU A 271 -0.78 12.16 12.67
CA LEU A 271 -2.16 12.29 13.15
C LEU A 271 -2.42 11.37 14.34
N GLY A 272 -3.14 11.89 15.34
CA GLY A 272 -3.63 11.12 16.48
C GLY A 272 -2.53 10.31 17.19
N SER A 273 -2.80 9.01 17.36
CA SER A 273 -1.89 8.05 18.00
C SER A 273 -1.00 7.27 17.01
N MET A 274 -1.05 7.58 15.71
CA MET A 274 -0.42 6.78 14.65
C MET A 274 1.05 6.44 14.93
N TRP A 275 1.85 7.46 15.30
CA TRP A 275 3.26 7.24 15.62
C TRP A 275 3.45 6.26 16.79
N ASP A 276 2.65 6.40 17.83
CA ASP A 276 2.70 5.52 19.00
C ASP A 276 2.25 4.11 18.66
N ASP A 277 1.24 3.97 17.82
CA ASP A 277 0.71 2.66 17.43
C ASP A 277 1.70 1.89 16.56
N TYR A 278 2.39 2.56 15.63
CA TYR A 278 3.51 1.97 14.91
C TYR A 278 4.70 1.65 15.83
N SER A 279 4.98 2.51 16.82
CA SER A 279 5.99 2.23 17.84
C SER A 279 5.69 0.96 18.65
N LYS A 280 4.40 0.67 18.90
CA LYS A 280 3.98 -0.57 19.58
C LYS A 280 4.22 -1.82 18.73
N LEU A 281 4.15 -1.72 17.38
CA LEU A 281 4.47 -2.84 16.49
C LEU A 281 5.94 -3.28 16.67
N GLU A 282 6.85 -2.34 16.73
CA GLU A 282 8.27 -2.65 16.92
C GLU A 282 8.56 -3.29 18.28
N LYS A 283 7.76 -2.95 19.31
CA LYS A 283 7.88 -3.55 20.65
C LYS A 283 7.45 -5.02 20.73
N ILE A 284 6.82 -5.59 19.69
CA ILE A 284 6.48 -7.02 19.65
C ILE A 284 7.76 -7.86 19.74
N ASP A 285 8.78 -7.49 18.98
CA ASP A 285 10.13 -8.07 19.05
C ASP A 285 11.12 -7.09 18.41
N GLN A 286 11.79 -6.29 19.22
CA GLN A 286 12.71 -5.24 18.75
C GLN A 286 13.90 -5.77 17.94
N THR A 287 14.20 -7.07 18.04
CA THR A 287 15.27 -7.69 17.25
C THR A 287 14.80 -8.16 15.88
N LYS A 288 13.50 -8.40 15.71
CA LYS A 288 12.93 -8.98 14.49
C LYS A 288 11.90 -8.09 13.79
N VAL A 289 11.37 -7.08 14.44
CA VAL A 289 10.41 -6.15 13.86
C VAL A 289 11.03 -4.77 13.76
N MET A 290 10.91 -4.16 12.59
CA MET A 290 11.36 -2.79 12.33
C MET A 290 10.24 -2.00 11.67
N VAL A 291 9.96 -0.81 12.19
CA VAL A 291 9.15 0.20 11.53
C VAL A 291 10.08 1.28 11.00
N LEU A 292 9.92 1.70 9.75
CA LEU A 292 10.75 2.76 9.18
C LEU A 292 9.98 3.58 8.14
N THR A 293 10.41 4.82 8.00
CA THR A 293 10.07 5.67 6.86
C THR A 293 11.22 5.65 5.84
N LEU A 294 11.03 6.27 4.68
CA LEU A 294 12.12 6.39 3.70
C LEU A 294 13.31 7.16 4.27
N ARG A 295 13.07 8.19 5.08
CA ARG A 295 14.14 9.00 5.68
C ARG A 295 14.97 8.25 6.72
N MET A 296 14.34 7.31 7.43
CA MET A 296 15.01 6.46 8.43
C MET A 296 15.78 5.29 7.80
N PHE A 297 15.53 4.98 6.52
CA PHE A 297 16.08 3.80 5.85
C PHE A 297 17.59 3.68 6.02
N SER A 298 18.33 4.74 5.72
CA SER A 298 19.80 4.70 5.72
C SER A 298 20.41 4.47 7.10
N GLU A 299 19.78 4.98 8.16
CA GLU A 299 20.24 4.85 9.54
C GLU A 299 19.83 3.51 10.13
N ARG A 300 18.56 3.09 9.94
CA ARG A 300 17.98 1.96 10.66
C ARG A 300 18.17 0.62 9.96
N LEU A 301 17.96 0.55 8.63
CA LEU A 301 18.11 -0.72 7.92
C LEU A 301 19.58 -0.96 7.58
N THR A 302 20.21 -1.86 8.34
CA THR A 302 21.64 -2.21 8.22
C THR A 302 21.81 -3.70 7.91
N GLU A 303 22.96 -4.06 7.29
CA GLU A 303 23.32 -5.47 7.08
C GLU A 303 23.39 -6.25 8.40
N LYS A 304 23.91 -5.62 9.46
CA LYS A 304 23.96 -6.22 10.80
C LYS A 304 22.56 -6.62 11.26
N TRP A 305 21.57 -5.74 11.09
CA TRP A 305 20.19 -6.04 11.47
C TRP A 305 19.57 -7.12 10.58
N LEU A 306 19.81 -7.10 9.28
CA LEU A 306 19.28 -8.12 8.36
C LEU A 306 19.81 -9.52 8.66
N ASN A 307 21.06 -9.65 9.12
CA ASN A 307 21.75 -10.93 9.32
C ASN A 307 21.81 -11.41 10.79
N SER A 308 21.35 -10.59 11.76
CA SER A 308 21.38 -10.92 13.20
C SER A 308 20.43 -12.04 13.61
#